data_60bf5a4dba3f0aee13e1ff0a140cff11
#
_entry.id   60bf5a4dba3f0aee13e1ff0a140cff11
#
_cell.length_a   1.000
_cell.length_b   1.000
_cell.length_c   1.000
_cell.angle_alpha   90.00
_cell.angle_beta   90.00
_cell.angle_gamma   90.00
#
_symmetry.space_group_name_H-M   'P 1'
#
loop_
_entity.id
_entity.type
_entity.pdbx_description
1 polymer ?
#
loop_
_entity_poly.entity_id
_entity_poly.type
_entity_poly.pdbx_seq_one_letter_code
_entity_poly.pdbx_strand_id
1 'polypeptide(L)'
;MGAHESKVLVRRFIDEIFVKGNVDAVDKLVTSDFTPHSWGRMPPGIEPLKDAIKRVHAGLSDVSMKIEDVIAEDDKVAVRLTARGRHTGEFMGLPPSGKDYTISETHIFHLRDGRISEHWRDADMLGLMGQLGASRGEGDA
;
A
#
# COMPACT_ATOMS: atom_id res chain seq x y z
N MET A 1 -23.14 5.60 1.18
CA MET A 1 -22.05 6.15 1.98
C MET A 1 -21.61 7.47 1.38
N GLY A 2 -21.56 8.51 2.18
CA GLY A 2 -21.16 9.82 1.67
C GLY A 2 -19.66 9.98 1.55
N ALA A 3 -19.24 11.09 0.95
CA ALA A 3 -17.82 11.36 0.73
C ALA A 3 -17.02 11.39 2.03
N HIS A 4 -17.58 11.96 3.09
CA HIS A 4 -16.88 12.03 4.36
C HIS A 4 -16.64 10.64 4.97
N GLU A 5 -17.66 9.81 4.99
CA GLU A 5 -17.53 8.44 5.53
C GLU A 5 -16.57 7.62 4.68
N SER A 6 -16.58 7.82 3.35
CA SER A 6 -15.67 7.13 2.47
C SER A 6 -14.21 7.49 2.78
N LYS A 7 -13.96 8.79 3.03
CA LYS A 7 -12.61 9.24 3.40
C LYS A 7 -12.16 8.63 4.72
N VAL A 8 -13.06 8.58 5.72
CA VAL A 8 -12.76 8.01 7.03
C VAL A 8 -12.38 6.53 6.90
N LEU A 9 -13.15 5.78 6.11
CA LEU A 9 -12.88 4.37 5.90
C LEU A 9 -11.51 4.15 5.23
N VAL A 10 -11.20 4.93 4.21
CA VAL A 10 -9.94 4.78 3.49
C VAL A 10 -8.76 5.16 4.38
N ARG A 11 -8.88 6.24 5.17
CA ARG A 11 -7.82 6.61 6.11
C ARG A 11 -7.57 5.49 7.12
N ARG A 12 -8.65 4.86 7.60
CA ARG A 12 -8.54 3.75 8.54
C ARG A 12 -7.84 2.55 7.87
N PHE A 13 -8.19 2.25 6.63
CA PHE A 13 -7.55 1.17 5.89
C PHE A 13 -6.05 1.41 5.75
N ILE A 14 -5.66 2.63 5.34
CA ILE A 14 -4.25 2.96 5.17
C ILE A 14 -3.51 2.80 6.50
N ASP A 15 -4.07 3.31 7.59
CA ASP A 15 -3.41 3.24 8.89
C ASP A 15 -3.30 1.81 9.42
N GLU A 16 -4.40 1.06 9.40
CA GLU A 16 -4.41 -0.29 9.98
C GLU A 16 -3.67 -1.29 9.11
N ILE A 17 -3.86 -1.22 7.80
CA ILE A 17 -3.35 -2.25 6.90
C ILE A 17 -1.96 -1.90 6.37
N PHE A 18 -1.81 -0.73 5.75
CA PHE A 18 -0.54 -0.37 5.13
C PHE A 18 0.51 0.04 6.15
N VAL A 19 0.15 0.85 7.13
CA VAL A 19 1.11 1.35 8.12
C VAL A 19 1.39 0.32 9.20
N LYS A 20 0.34 -0.18 9.85
CA LYS A 20 0.51 -1.09 11.00
C LYS A 20 0.66 -2.55 10.60
N GLY A 21 0.23 -2.93 9.40
CA GLY A 21 0.28 -4.32 8.98
C GLY A 21 -0.68 -5.21 9.76
N ASN A 22 -1.77 -4.64 10.29
CA ASN A 22 -2.74 -5.37 11.10
C ASN A 22 -3.66 -6.18 10.20
N VAL A 23 -3.24 -7.40 9.84
CA VAL A 23 -4.01 -8.26 8.94
C VAL A 23 -5.36 -8.67 9.53
N ASP A 24 -5.49 -8.63 10.85
CA ASP A 24 -6.77 -8.98 11.49
C ASP A 24 -7.87 -7.97 11.17
N ALA A 25 -7.52 -6.75 10.78
CA ALA A 25 -8.49 -5.74 10.41
C ALA A 25 -8.99 -5.88 8.97
N VAL A 26 -8.34 -6.70 8.15
CA VAL A 26 -8.68 -6.82 6.72
C VAL A 26 -10.14 -7.24 6.53
N ASP A 27 -10.59 -8.25 7.27
CA ASP A 27 -11.94 -8.79 7.12
C ASP A 27 -13.02 -7.74 7.36
N LYS A 28 -12.73 -6.74 8.19
CA LYS A 28 -13.69 -5.69 8.53
C LYS A 28 -13.68 -4.54 7.52
N LEU A 29 -12.59 -4.38 6.79
CA LEU A 29 -12.38 -3.20 5.96
C LEU A 29 -12.54 -3.44 4.47
N VAL A 30 -12.42 -4.70 4.00
CA VAL A 30 -12.54 -5.00 2.58
C VAL A 30 -13.65 -6.01 2.34
N THR A 31 -14.15 -6.03 1.09
CA THR A 31 -15.14 -7.01 0.69
C THR A 31 -14.48 -8.37 0.47
N SER A 32 -15.27 -9.44 0.53
CA SER A 32 -14.74 -10.80 0.33
C SER A 32 -14.16 -11.00 -1.07
N ASP A 33 -14.62 -10.23 -2.04
CA ASP A 33 -14.13 -10.29 -3.42
C ASP A 33 -13.20 -9.13 -3.76
N PHE A 34 -12.54 -8.55 -2.76
CA PHE A 34 -11.60 -7.46 -2.95
C PHE A 34 -10.66 -7.73 -4.11
N THR A 35 -10.53 -6.76 -5.02
CA THR A 35 -9.74 -6.91 -6.23
C THR A 35 -8.69 -5.83 -6.33
N PRO A 36 -7.41 -6.17 -6.20
CA PRO A 36 -6.31 -5.23 -6.47
C PRO A 36 -6.01 -5.22 -7.97
N HIS A 37 -5.78 -4.03 -8.51
CA HIS A 37 -5.54 -3.89 -9.96
C HIS A 37 -4.11 -3.56 -10.32
N SER A 38 -3.30 -3.10 -9.36
CA SER A 38 -1.94 -2.62 -9.65
C SER A 38 -0.90 -3.29 -8.78
N TRP A 39 -1.15 -4.51 -8.36
CA TRP A 39 -0.27 -5.25 -7.43
C TRP A 39 0.37 -6.44 -8.14
N GLY A 40 0.64 -6.30 -9.43
CA GLY A 40 1.16 -7.41 -10.21
C GLY A 40 0.07 -8.45 -10.44
N ARG A 41 0.40 -9.71 -10.17
CA ARG A 41 -0.53 -10.80 -10.43
C ARG A 41 -1.24 -11.29 -9.18
N MET A 42 -1.43 -10.43 -8.22
CA MET A 42 -2.10 -10.83 -7.00
C MET A 42 -3.56 -11.18 -7.29
N PRO A 43 -4.02 -12.38 -6.90
CA PRO A 43 -5.42 -12.75 -7.12
C PRO A 43 -6.35 -11.97 -6.19
N PRO A 44 -7.64 -11.89 -6.53
CA PRO A 44 -8.59 -11.24 -5.65
C PRO A 44 -8.83 -12.04 -4.38
N GLY A 45 -9.39 -11.39 -3.37
CA GLY A 45 -9.79 -12.00 -2.12
C GLY A 45 -9.03 -11.52 -0.91
N ILE A 46 -9.49 -11.95 0.25
CA ILE A 46 -8.97 -11.51 1.54
C ILE A 46 -7.62 -12.16 1.85
N GLU A 47 -7.48 -13.46 1.66
CA GLU A 47 -6.25 -14.16 2.02
C GLU A 47 -5.04 -13.71 1.21
N PRO A 48 -5.15 -13.52 -0.13
CA PRO A 48 -4.02 -12.97 -0.88
C PRO A 48 -3.62 -11.58 -0.41
N LEU A 49 -4.57 -10.74 -0.01
CA LEU A 49 -4.26 -9.42 0.52
C LEU A 49 -3.50 -9.54 1.83
N LYS A 50 -3.95 -10.41 2.75
CA LYS A 50 -3.25 -10.64 4.02
C LYS A 50 -1.82 -11.11 3.78
N ASP A 51 -1.63 -12.04 2.86
CA ASP A 51 -0.30 -12.56 2.53
C ASP A 51 0.60 -11.45 1.97
N ALA A 52 0.06 -10.59 1.10
CA ALA A 52 0.82 -9.48 0.54
C ALA A 52 1.27 -8.50 1.62
N ILE A 53 0.38 -8.18 2.56
CA ILE A 53 0.69 -7.27 3.66
C ILE A 53 1.79 -7.86 4.55
N LYS A 54 1.71 -9.16 4.84
CA LYS A 54 2.73 -9.83 5.64
C LYS A 54 4.10 -9.78 4.95
N ARG A 55 4.13 -9.99 3.63
CA ARG A 55 5.39 -9.93 2.88
C ARG A 55 5.99 -8.53 2.91
N VAL A 56 5.16 -7.49 2.75
CA VAL A 56 5.65 -6.12 2.80
C VAL A 56 6.26 -5.81 4.16
N HIS A 57 5.56 -6.17 5.24
CA HIS A 57 6.03 -5.87 6.58
C HIS A 57 7.17 -6.78 7.05
N ALA A 58 7.41 -7.88 6.37
CA ALA A 58 8.60 -8.68 6.62
C ALA A 58 9.84 -8.03 6.03
N GLY A 59 9.67 -7.25 4.96
CA GLY A 59 10.78 -6.60 4.28
C GLY A 59 11.01 -5.16 4.69
N LEU A 60 9.94 -4.46 5.08
CA LEU A 60 10.01 -3.03 5.39
C LEU A 60 9.56 -2.79 6.83
N SER A 61 10.30 -1.98 7.55
CA SER A 61 9.98 -1.63 8.94
C SER A 61 9.88 -0.12 9.09
N ASP A 62 9.40 0.34 10.24
CA ASP A 62 9.21 1.76 10.54
C ASP A 62 8.40 2.45 9.45
N VAL A 63 7.40 1.75 8.93
CA VAL A 63 6.56 2.27 7.85
C VAL A 63 5.68 3.40 8.36
N SER A 64 5.69 4.52 7.64
CA SER A 64 4.78 5.63 7.89
C SER A 64 4.26 6.14 6.55
N MET A 65 3.04 6.65 6.55
CA MET A 65 2.43 7.21 5.35
C MET A 65 1.75 8.51 5.71
N LYS A 66 2.23 9.59 5.09
CA LYS A 66 1.64 10.91 5.27
C LYS A 66 0.67 11.16 4.13
N ILE A 67 -0.61 11.31 4.44
CA ILE A 67 -1.61 11.61 3.44
C ILE A 67 -1.51 13.08 3.08
N GLU A 68 -1.19 13.36 1.81
CA GLU A 68 -1.05 14.72 1.31
C GLU A 68 -2.38 15.26 0.84
N ASP A 69 -3.15 14.45 0.08
CA ASP A 69 -4.46 14.81 -0.41
C ASP A 69 -5.39 13.62 -0.32
N VAL A 70 -6.64 13.85 0.01
CA VAL A 70 -7.67 12.84 -0.11
C VAL A 70 -8.91 13.48 -0.73
N ILE A 71 -9.39 12.91 -1.81
CA ILE A 71 -10.52 13.42 -2.57
C ILE A 71 -11.51 12.29 -2.72
N ALA A 72 -12.77 12.55 -2.42
CA ALA A 72 -13.81 11.53 -2.52
C ALA A 72 -15.03 12.04 -3.26
N GLU A 73 -15.61 11.15 -4.05
CA GLU A 73 -16.89 11.38 -4.70
C GLU A 73 -17.69 10.09 -4.51
N ASP A 74 -18.70 10.15 -3.64
CA ASP A 74 -19.53 9.01 -3.30
C ASP A 74 -18.69 7.83 -2.81
N ASP A 75 -18.61 6.76 -3.58
CA ASP A 75 -17.92 5.52 -3.20
C ASP A 75 -16.55 5.38 -3.85
N LYS A 76 -15.97 6.48 -4.32
CA LYS A 76 -14.63 6.49 -4.91
C LYS A 76 -13.75 7.47 -4.17
N VAL A 77 -12.54 7.05 -3.82
CA VAL A 77 -11.61 7.88 -3.06
C VAL A 77 -10.24 7.84 -3.71
N ALA A 78 -9.66 9.01 -3.94
CA ALA A 78 -8.29 9.14 -4.43
C ALA A 78 -7.43 9.68 -3.30
N VAL A 79 -6.25 9.08 -3.10
CA VAL A 79 -5.32 9.50 -2.05
C VAL A 79 -3.94 9.67 -2.66
N ARG A 80 -3.31 10.81 -2.38
CA ARG A 80 -1.90 11.02 -2.69
C ARG A 80 -1.15 11.06 -1.35
N LEU A 81 -0.12 10.26 -1.23
CA LEU A 81 0.60 10.16 0.04
C LEU A 81 2.11 10.05 -0.16
N THR A 82 2.85 10.28 0.90
CA THR A 82 4.29 10.07 0.98
C THR A 82 4.52 8.89 1.90
N ALA A 83 5.18 7.86 1.39
CA ALA A 83 5.49 6.66 2.14
C ALA A 83 6.96 6.65 2.56
N ARG A 84 7.21 6.30 3.81
CA ARG A 84 8.57 6.18 4.36
C ARG A 84 8.71 4.86 5.09
N GLY A 85 9.93 4.37 5.14
CA GLY A 85 10.24 3.16 5.87
C GLY A 85 11.71 2.83 5.80
N ARG A 86 12.06 1.63 6.25
CA ARG A 86 13.42 1.12 6.24
C ARG A 86 13.42 -0.30 5.70
N HIS A 87 14.40 -0.61 4.87
CA HIS A 87 14.53 -1.91 4.24
C HIS A 87 15.34 -2.84 5.15
N THR A 88 14.65 -3.60 6.00
CA THR A 88 15.29 -4.42 7.03
C THR A 88 15.11 -5.92 6.82
N GLY A 89 14.33 -6.33 5.84
CA GLY A 89 14.17 -7.73 5.47
C GLY A 89 14.18 -7.86 3.95
N GLU A 90 14.08 -9.08 3.46
CA GLU A 90 14.05 -9.31 2.02
C GLU A 90 12.79 -8.67 1.44
N PHE A 91 12.94 -7.91 0.35
CA PHE A 91 11.83 -7.21 -0.28
C PHE A 91 12.06 -7.19 -1.79
N MET A 92 11.09 -7.72 -2.54
CA MET A 92 11.14 -7.78 -4.01
C MET A 92 12.43 -8.40 -4.52
N GLY A 93 12.88 -9.46 -3.85
CA GLY A 93 14.11 -10.15 -4.24
C GLY A 93 15.39 -9.49 -3.80
N LEU A 94 15.31 -8.35 -3.12
CA LEU A 94 16.50 -7.65 -2.63
C LEU A 94 16.78 -8.04 -1.18
N PRO A 95 18.03 -8.43 -0.87
CA PRO A 95 18.38 -8.66 0.53
C PRO A 95 18.33 -7.37 1.33
N PRO A 96 18.17 -7.46 2.65
CA PRO A 96 18.02 -6.25 3.46
C PRO A 96 19.22 -5.32 3.32
N SER A 97 18.96 -4.05 3.01
CA SER A 97 20.00 -3.04 2.84
C SER A 97 20.18 -2.17 4.08
N GLY A 98 19.20 -2.14 4.96
CA GLY A 98 19.22 -1.24 6.11
C GLY A 98 18.96 0.21 5.77
N LYS A 99 18.61 0.50 4.51
CA LYS A 99 18.46 1.87 4.05
C LYS A 99 17.04 2.38 4.25
N ASP A 100 16.92 3.67 4.50
CA ASP A 100 15.64 4.36 4.55
C ASP A 100 15.18 4.70 3.14
N TYR A 101 13.87 4.81 2.96
CA TYR A 101 13.30 5.26 1.70
C TYR A 101 12.18 6.26 1.94
N THR A 102 11.95 7.11 0.95
CA THR A 102 10.83 8.05 0.90
C THR A 102 10.35 8.09 -0.55
N ILE A 103 9.09 7.72 -0.77
CA ILE A 103 8.53 7.72 -2.12
C ILE A 103 7.12 8.29 -2.12
N SER A 104 6.68 8.76 -3.29
CA SER A 104 5.30 9.21 -3.48
C SER A 104 4.46 8.06 -4.00
N GLU A 105 3.20 8.04 -3.58
CA GLU A 105 2.22 7.05 -4.05
C GLU A 105 0.88 7.73 -4.27
N THR A 106 0.14 7.22 -5.25
CA THR A 106 -1.25 7.62 -5.50
C THR A 106 -2.09 6.37 -5.51
N HIS A 107 -3.20 6.41 -4.79
CA HIS A 107 -4.11 5.28 -4.66
C HIS A 107 -5.52 5.69 -5.06
N ILE A 108 -6.24 4.78 -5.71
CA ILE A 108 -7.67 4.91 -5.95
C ILE A 108 -8.34 3.74 -5.27
N PHE A 109 -9.40 4.02 -4.53
CA PHE A 109 -10.21 3.01 -3.84
C PHE A 109 -11.64 3.10 -4.31
N HIS A 110 -12.25 1.95 -4.62
CA HIS A 110 -13.69 1.87 -4.80
C HIS A 110 -14.28 1.14 -3.60
N LEU A 111 -15.41 1.64 -3.12
CA LEU A 111 -16.08 1.11 -1.93
C LEU A 111 -17.43 0.50 -2.33
N ARG A 112 -17.84 -0.51 -1.59
CA ARG A 112 -19.15 -1.12 -1.75
C ARG A 112 -19.62 -1.62 -0.38
N ASP A 113 -20.83 -1.24 -0.01
CA ASP A 113 -21.43 -1.65 1.26
C ASP A 113 -20.56 -1.36 2.47
N GLY A 114 -19.92 -0.18 2.47
CA GLY A 114 -19.11 0.25 3.60
C GLY A 114 -17.77 -0.42 3.71
N ARG A 115 -17.29 -1.07 2.64
CA ARG A 115 -15.98 -1.74 2.61
C ARG A 115 -15.28 -1.43 1.30
N ILE A 116 -13.97 -1.60 1.29
CA ILE A 116 -13.17 -1.39 0.09
C ILE A 116 -13.29 -2.62 -0.78
N SER A 117 -13.71 -2.42 -2.04
CA SER A 117 -13.93 -3.52 -2.99
C SER A 117 -12.85 -3.59 -4.06
N GLU A 118 -12.24 -2.46 -4.43
CA GLU A 118 -11.22 -2.42 -5.47
C GLU A 118 -10.16 -1.40 -5.11
N HIS A 119 -8.95 -1.63 -5.60
CA HIS A 119 -7.82 -0.77 -5.28
C HIS A 119 -6.84 -0.69 -6.44
N TRP A 120 -6.40 0.51 -6.76
CA TRP A 120 -5.32 0.80 -7.71
C TRP A 120 -4.23 1.54 -6.95
N ARG A 121 -2.98 1.23 -7.25
CA ARG A 121 -1.83 1.88 -6.62
C ARG A 121 -0.78 2.17 -7.67
N ASP A 122 -0.34 3.42 -7.72
CA ASP A 122 0.81 3.83 -8.51
C ASP A 122 1.83 4.42 -7.57
N ALA A 123 3.05 3.93 -7.63
CA ALA A 123 4.12 4.34 -6.72
C ALA A 123 5.40 4.57 -7.50
N ASP A 124 6.27 5.41 -6.95
CA ASP A 124 7.58 5.67 -7.55
C ASP A 124 8.51 4.50 -7.25
N MET A 125 8.31 3.38 -7.97
CA MET A 125 9.10 2.18 -7.77
C MET A 125 10.53 2.34 -8.25
N LEU A 126 10.75 3.14 -9.29
CA LEU A 126 12.10 3.41 -9.76
C LEU A 126 12.89 4.16 -8.69
N GLY A 127 12.27 5.17 -8.07
CA GLY A 127 12.88 5.88 -6.97
C GLY A 127 13.16 4.98 -5.78
N LEU A 128 12.22 4.08 -5.45
CA LEU A 128 12.41 3.13 -4.36
C LEU A 128 13.62 2.23 -4.63
N MET A 129 13.67 1.63 -5.81
CA MET A 129 14.78 0.73 -6.15
C MET A 129 16.13 1.45 -6.10
N GLY A 130 16.18 2.68 -6.59
CA GLY A 130 17.41 3.50 -6.51
C GLY A 130 17.83 3.77 -5.09
N GLN A 131 16.88 4.10 -4.21
CA GLN A 131 17.17 4.39 -2.81
C GLN A 131 17.65 3.14 -2.06
N LEU A 132 17.13 1.97 -2.41
CA LEU A 132 17.53 0.72 -1.77
C LEU A 132 18.81 0.13 -2.37
N GLY A 133 19.38 0.79 -3.38
CA GLY A 133 20.62 0.34 -3.97
C GLY A 133 20.48 -0.74 -5.04
N ALA A 134 19.27 -0.97 -5.52
CA ALA A 134 19.04 -1.88 -6.61
C ALA A 134 19.33 -1.15 -7.88
N SER A 135 20.56 -0.92 -8.15
CA SER A 135 20.89 -0.19 -9.32
C SER A 135 20.77 -1.07 -10.51
N ARG A 136 20.34 -0.57 -11.56
CA ARG A 136 20.41 -1.17 -12.69
C ARG A 136 21.79 -1.21 -13.05
N GLY A 137 22.29 -1.99 -12.64
CA GLY A 137 23.55 -2.20 -12.92
C GLY A 137 24.48 -1.16 -12.65
N GLU A 138 24.50 -0.68 -12.21
CA GLU A 138 25.30 0.11 -12.11
C GLU A 138 26.14 -0.06 -11.66
N GLY A 139 25.72 -0.55 -11.36
CA GLY A 139 26.54 -0.78 -11.04
C GLY A 139 27.26 -0.49 -12.01
N ASP A 140 26.83 -0.29 -12.46
CA ASP A 140 27.28 -0.10 -13.20
C ASP A 140 27.82 0.81 -13.26
N ALA A 141 27.88 0.98 -13.07
CA ALA A 141 28.54 1.74 -13.26
C ALA A 141 29.33 1.92 -13.07
#